data_58348bdd924a49cc7016787c34ef736a
#
_entry.id   58348bdd924a49cc7016787c34ef736a
#
_cell.length_a   1.000
_cell.length_b   1.000
_cell.length_c   1.000
_cell.angle_alpha   90.00
_cell.angle_beta   90.00
_cell.angle_gamma   90.00
#
_symmetry.space_group_name_H-M   'P 1'
#
loop_
_entity.id
_entity.type
_entity.pdbx_description
1 polymer ?
#
loop_
_entity_poly.entity_id
_entity_poly.type
_entity_poly.pdbx_seq_one_letter_code
_entity_poly.pdbx_strand_id
1 'polypeptide(L)'
;MQAPKALLSRVCETTDAARGFNRLVIVMGQLGDFDSMEYAQALVPRLHEIELAGINLQVIAIGDESGAERFCRFTGFPRHLMLLEANAGLHQALGLYPGFQTPGGPWPGFLLMCAGVGSPGTLQEVFRGYKGDPRAAAIFEDDEMVRAWPLPAFSGSMFARAGGQGFQRPFELATLRLRNMGEVLSNWRTYVPVDDHIAQRGATYLLDSQGEVLYEHKETHLLGFAADMSHPLAFLEPCLGGTSSTL
;
A
#
# COMPACT_ATOMS: atom_id res chain seq x y z
N MET A 1 0.72 21.02 -11.62
CA MET A 1 1.65 21.41 -10.49
C MET A 1 2.88 20.54 -10.56
N GLN A 2 4.07 21.12 -10.54
CA GLN A 2 5.31 20.33 -10.58
C GLN A 2 5.46 19.45 -9.35
N ALA A 3 5.95 18.23 -9.55
CA ALA A 3 6.24 17.32 -8.45
C ALA A 3 7.34 17.87 -7.52
N PRO A 4 7.32 17.49 -6.23
CA PRO A 4 8.35 17.92 -5.29
C PRO A 4 9.76 17.54 -5.77
N LYS A 5 10.71 18.49 -5.68
CA LYS A 5 12.10 18.25 -6.14
C LYS A 5 12.74 17.06 -5.46
N ALA A 6 12.49 16.83 -4.17
CA ALA A 6 13.01 15.68 -3.43
C ALA A 6 12.53 14.35 -4.04
N LEU A 7 11.26 14.27 -4.47
CA LEU A 7 10.71 13.09 -5.15
C LEU A 7 11.39 12.88 -6.50
N LEU A 8 11.45 13.93 -7.34
CA LEU A 8 12.08 13.86 -8.67
C LEU A 8 13.55 13.46 -8.58
N SER A 9 14.33 14.03 -7.67
CA SER A 9 15.73 13.65 -7.48
C SER A 9 15.86 12.16 -7.20
N ARG A 10 15.03 11.62 -6.29
CA ARG A 10 15.10 10.22 -5.89
C ARG A 10 14.73 9.25 -7.00
N VAL A 11 13.74 9.61 -7.81
CA VAL A 11 13.27 8.80 -8.94
C VAL A 11 14.21 8.89 -10.14
N CYS A 12 14.80 10.07 -10.40
CA CYS A 12 15.69 10.27 -11.55
C CYS A 12 17.06 9.58 -11.39
N GLU A 13 17.53 9.34 -10.16
CA GLU A 13 18.77 8.61 -9.90
C GLU A 13 18.75 7.16 -10.40
N THR A 14 17.58 6.59 -10.60
CA THR A 14 17.40 5.17 -10.93
C THR A 14 17.01 4.90 -12.38
N THR A 15 16.61 5.91 -13.16
CA THR A 15 16.08 5.67 -14.51
C THR A 15 16.45 6.77 -15.51
N ASP A 16 17.60 6.63 -16.15
CA ASP A 16 17.94 7.40 -17.38
C ASP A 16 17.00 7.06 -18.57
N ALA A 17 16.26 5.96 -18.50
CA ALA A 17 15.50 5.40 -19.61
C ALA A 17 14.04 5.91 -19.75
N ALA A 18 13.52 6.70 -18.82
CA ALA A 18 12.07 6.97 -18.74
C ALA A 18 11.66 8.41 -19.08
N ARG A 19 12.42 9.12 -19.89
CA ARG A 19 11.92 10.38 -20.49
C ARG A 19 10.84 10.06 -21.50
N GLY A 20 9.62 10.52 -21.26
CA GLY A 20 8.48 10.37 -22.18
C GLY A 20 7.34 9.47 -21.68
N PHE A 21 7.47 8.85 -20.52
CA PHE A 21 6.44 8.00 -19.92
C PHE A 21 5.86 8.63 -18.65
N ASN A 22 4.59 8.32 -18.37
CA ASN A 22 4.00 8.63 -17.06
C ASN A 22 4.71 7.82 -15.97
N ARG A 23 4.73 8.35 -14.75
CA ARG A 23 5.38 7.69 -13.61
C ARG A 23 4.42 7.54 -12.46
N LEU A 24 4.28 6.33 -11.96
CA LEU A 24 3.60 6.05 -10.71
C LEU A 24 4.66 5.86 -9.62
N VAL A 25 4.72 6.80 -8.69
CA VAL A 25 5.64 6.74 -7.54
C VAL A 25 4.83 6.56 -6.26
N ILE A 26 5.08 5.46 -5.56
CA ILE A 26 4.43 5.15 -4.29
C ILE A 26 5.49 5.23 -3.19
N VAL A 27 5.33 6.18 -2.30
CA VAL A 27 6.17 6.32 -1.10
C VAL A 27 5.41 5.63 0.03
N MET A 28 5.83 4.42 0.36
CA MET A 28 5.27 3.61 1.45
C MET A 28 5.87 4.04 2.78
N GLY A 29 5.19 3.75 3.88
CA GLY A 29 5.76 3.83 5.21
C GLY A 29 6.90 2.82 5.40
N GLN A 30 7.01 2.27 6.61
CA GLN A 30 7.97 1.20 6.90
C GLN A 30 7.48 -0.14 6.33
N LEU A 31 8.39 -1.03 5.89
CA LEU A 31 8.04 -2.33 5.30
C LEU A 31 7.16 -3.21 6.21
N GLY A 32 7.19 -3.00 7.53
CA GLY A 32 6.30 -3.65 8.49
C GLY A 32 4.93 -3.00 8.64
N ASP A 33 4.64 -1.96 7.88
CA ASP A 33 3.33 -1.34 7.86
C ASP A 33 2.32 -2.20 7.08
N PHE A 34 1.17 -2.45 7.68
CA PHE A 34 0.13 -3.30 7.07
C PHE A 34 -0.48 -2.67 5.83
N ASP A 35 -0.53 -1.34 5.77
CA ASP A 35 -1.00 -0.58 4.62
C ASP A 35 -0.11 -0.83 3.40
N SER A 36 1.20 -0.81 3.61
CA SER A 36 2.19 -1.07 2.57
C SER A 36 2.04 -2.47 1.97
N MET A 37 1.73 -3.49 2.81
CA MET A 37 1.47 -4.85 2.34
C MET A 37 0.15 -4.95 1.55
N GLU A 38 -0.93 -4.38 2.08
CA GLU A 38 -2.24 -4.36 1.41
C GLU A 38 -2.14 -3.63 0.07
N TYR A 39 -1.41 -2.50 0.02
CA TYR A 39 -1.20 -1.74 -1.21
C TYR A 39 -0.39 -2.53 -2.25
N ALA A 40 0.72 -3.16 -1.85
CA ALA A 40 1.51 -4.00 -2.76
C ALA A 40 0.67 -5.15 -3.33
N GLN A 41 -0.14 -5.81 -2.49
CA GLN A 41 -1.05 -6.88 -2.90
C GLN A 41 -2.14 -6.40 -3.86
N ALA A 42 -2.62 -5.15 -3.73
CA ALA A 42 -3.55 -4.54 -4.68
C ALA A 42 -2.89 -4.21 -6.04
N LEU A 43 -1.59 -3.86 -6.04
CA LEU A 43 -0.83 -3.54 -7.25
C LEU A 43 -0.47 -4.77 -8.08
N VAL A 44 -0.12 -5.89 -7.42
CA VAL A 44 0.41 -7.09 -8.09
C VAL A 44 -0.47 -7.57 -9.25
N PRO A 45 -1.81 -7.70 -9.12
CA PRO A 45 -2.67 -8.10 -10.24
C PRO A 45 -2.72 -7.11 -11.40
N ARG A 46 -2.36 -5.84 -11.17
CA ARG A 46 -2.45 -4.75 -12.15
C ARG A 46 -1.11 -4.39 -12.79
N LEU A 47 0.01 -5.02 -12.38
CA LEU A 47 1.36 -4.68 -12.86
C LEU A 47 1.49 -4.76 -14.38
N HIS A 48 0.94 -5.80 -14.99
CA HIS A 48 0.98 -5.97 -16.44
C HIS A 48 0.21 -4.88 -17.18
N GLU A 49 -0.95 -4.47 -16.68
CA GLU A 49 -1.74 -3.37 -17.28
C GLU A 49 -1.02 -2.02 -17.15
N ILE A 50 -0.39 -1.78 -15.99
CA ILE A 50 0.41 -0.58 -15.72
C ILE A 50 1.58 -0.50 -16.70
N GLU A 51 2.28 -1.62 -16.92
CA GLU A 51 3.39 -1.72 -17.87
C GLU A 51 2.92 -1.49 -19.31
N LEU A 52 1.83 -2.15 -19.75
CA LEU A 52 1.25 -1.97 -21.08
C LEU A 52 0.79 -0.54 -21.35
N ALA A 53 0.34 0.17 -20.33
CA ALA A 53 -0.03 1.59 -20.42
C ALA A 53 1.20 2.52 -20.49
N GLY A 54 2.42 1.99 -20.47
CA GLY A 54 3.65 2.79 -20.48
C GLY A 54 3.84 3.60 -19.20
N ILE A 55 3.30 3.14 -18.06
CA ILE A 55 3.49 3.79 -16.77
C ILE A 55 4.69 3.16 -16.07
N ASN A 56 5.70 3.96 -15.78
CA ASN A 56 6.86 3.52 -15.03
C ASN A 56 6.55 3.52 -13.52
N LEU A 57 6.37 2.33 -12.95
CA LEU A 57 6.09 2.16 -11.52
C LEU A 57 7.39 2.12 -10.71
N GLN A 58 7.42 2.86 -9.62
CA GLN A 58 8.46 2.80 -8.60
C GLN A 58 7.87 2.91 -7.20
N VAL A 59 8.29 2.03 -6.32
CA VAL A 59 7.92 2.05 -4.90
C VAL A 59 9.15 2.43 -4.08
N ILE A 60 8.98 3.30 -3.10
CA ILE A 60 10.01 3.72 -2.14
C ILE A 60 9.50 3.38 -0.75
N ALA A 61 10.27 2.63 0.04
CA ALA A 61 9.85 2.20 1.38
C ALA A 61 10.97 2.35 2.40
N ILE A 62 10.63 2.58 3.66
CA ILE A 62 11.61 2.58 4.76
C ILE A 62 11.89 1.14 5.17
N GLY A 63 13.16 0.75 5.10
CA GLY A 63 13.59 -0.60 5.49
C GLY A 63 14.99 -0.93 4.99
N ASP A 64 15.34 -2.20 5.12
CA ASP A 64 16.60 -2.75 4.61
C ASP A 64 16.37 -3.85 3.56
N GLU A 65 17.47 -4.35 2.99
CA GLU A 65 17.40 -5.37 1.92
C GLU A 65 16.74 -6.66 2.39
N SER A 66 17.02 -7.11 3.62
CA SER A 66 16.44 -8.33 4.17
C SER A 66 14.92 -8.21 4.32
N GLY A 67 14.45 -7.06 4.81
CA GLY A 67 13.03 -6.72 4.90
C GLY A 67 12.37 -6.66 3.53
N ALA A 68 13.02 -6.02 2.55
CA ALA A 68 12.48 -5.89 1.19
C ALA A 68 12.38 -7.23 0.46
N GLU A 69 13.39 -8.09 0.54
CA GLU A 69 13.34 -9.44 -0.04
C GLU A 69 12.18 -10.25 0.53
N ARG A 70 11.99 -10.17 1.87
CA ARG A 70 10.91 -10.89 2.53
C ARG A 70 9.55 -10.31 2.16
N PHE A 71 9.41 -8.99 2.14
CA PHE A 71 8.20 -8.28 1.73
C PHE A 71 7.78 -8.67 0.32
N CYS A 72 8.71 -8.59 -0.64
CA CYS A 72 8.46 -8.94 -2.03
C CYS A 72 8.09 -10.41 -2.21
N ARG A 73 8.74 -11.32 -1.48
CA ARG A 73 8.39 -12.74 -1.49
C ARG A 73 7.00 -13.02 -0.93
N PHE A 74 6.61 -12.31 0.12
CA PHE A 74 5.30 -12.50 0.76
C PHE A 74 4.16 -11.88 -0.04
N THR A 75 4.35 -10.68 -0.57
CA THR A 75 3.31 -9.95 -1.30
C THR A 75 3.23 -10.33 -2.78
N GLY A 76 4.28 -10.92 -3.35
CA GLY A 76 4.44 -11.14 -4.78
C GLY A 76 4.91 -9.90 -5.55
N PHE A 77 5.22 -8.80 -4.86
CA PHE A 77 5.65 -7.56 -5.51
C PHE A 77 7.07 -7.70 -6.07
N PRO A 78 7.36 -7.22 -7.30
CA PRO A 78 8.69 -7.34 -7.90
C PRO A 78 9.75 -6.51 -7.17
N ARG A 79 10.83 -7.16 -6.70
CA ARG A 79 11.90 -6.49 -5.94
C ARG A 79 12.57 -5.33 -6.68
N HIS A 80 12.74 -5.45 -8.01
CA HIS A 80 13.42 -4.43 -8.82
C HIS A 80 12.64 -3.11 -8.95
N LEU A 81 11.35 -3.08 -8.64
CA LEU A 81 10.51 -1.88 -8.60
C LEU A 81 10.56 -1.15 -7.24
N MET A 82 11.29 -1.70 -6.27
CA MET A 82 11.36 -1.15 -4.91
C MET A 82 12.72 -0.54 -4.61
N LEU A 83 12.70 0.71 -4.19
CA LEU A 83 13.83 1.44 -3.60
C LEU A 83 13.69 1.48 -2.08
N LEU A 84 14.82 1.48 -1.40
CA LEU A 84 14.86 1.50 0.06
C LEU A 84 15.42 2.83 0.57
N GLU A 85 14.83 3.30 1.64
CA GLU A 85 15.30 4.40 2.47
C GLU A 85 15.64 3.87 3.86
N ALA A 86 16.78 4.28 4.40
CA ALA A 86 17.18 3.88 5.74
C ALA A 86 16.38 4.59 6.84
N ASN A 87 15.67 5.68 6.50
CA ASN A 87 14.94 6.53 7.45
C ASN A 87 13.85 7.36 6.73
N ALA A 88 13.10 8.17 7.49
CA ALA A 88 12.03 9.00 6.96
C ALA A 88 12.48 10.35 6.34
N GLY A 89 13.73 10.49 5.92
CA GLY A 89 14.24 11.76 5.35
C GLY A 89 13.46 12.24 4.13
N LEU A 90 13.19 11.33 3.19
CA LEU A 90 12.34 11.65 2.02
C LEU A 90 10.91 12.00 2.44
N HIS A 91 10.32 11.25 3.37
CA HIS A 91 8.97 11.51 3.88
C HIS A 91 8.84 12.90 4.49
N GLN A 92 9.83 13.30 5.27
CA GLN A 92 9.90 14.66 5.86
C GLN A 92 10.03 15.73 4.78
N ALA A 93 10.90 15.52 3.78
CA ALA A 93 11.08 16.46 2.66
C ALA A 93 9.80 16.62 1.82
N LEU A 94 8.94 15.59 1.77
CA LEU A 94 7.64 15.60 1.09
C LEU A 94 6.51 16.14 1.99
N GLY A 95 6.78 16.43 3.26
CA GLY A 95 5.78 16.88 4.22
C GLY A 95 4.72 15.81 4.53
N LEU A 96 5.11 14.51 4.53
CA LEU A 96 4.22 13.42 4.84
C LEU A 96 3.99 13.31 6.35
N TYR A 97 2.84 12.77 6.72
CA TYR A 97 2.44 12.66 8.12
C TYR A 97 3.33 11.65 8.86
N PRO A 98 4.07 12.07 9.91
CA PRO A 98 4.97 11.19 10.66
C PRO A 98 4.24 10.27 11.63
N GLY A 99 2.91 10.30 11.65
CA GLY A 99 2.07 9.68 12.65
C GLY A 99 1.87 10.56 13.89
N PHE A 100 0.99 10.11 14.77
CA PHE A 100 0.67 10.83 16.00
C PHE A 100 1.83 10.72 17.01
N GLN A 101 2.45 11.86 17.29
CA GLN A 101 3.63 11.93 18.15
C GLN A 101 3.24 12.08 19.61
N THR A 102 3.86 11.29 20.49
CA THR A 102 3.62 11.32 21.93
C THR A 102 4.94 11.28 22.70
N PRO A 103 4.99 11.78 23.94
CA PRO A 103 6.10 11.49 24.84
C PRO A 103 6.24 9.98 25.09
N GLY A 104 7.45 9.47 25.10
CA GLY A 104 7.72 8.04 25.36
C GLY A 104 7.99 7.19 24.12
N GLY A 105 8.23 7.85 22.97
CA GLY A 105 8.63 7.19 21.72
C GLY A 105 7.47 6.87 20.76
N PRO A 106 7.72 6.09 19.71
CA PRO A 106 6.75 5.92 18.62
C PRO A 106 5.56 5.03 18.99
N TRP A 107 5.74 4.06 19.89
CA TRP A 107 4.72 3.07 20.21
C TRP A 107 3.43 3.63 20.82
N PRO A 108 3.46 4.52 21.83
CA PRO A 108 2.21 5.07 22.36
C PRO A 108 1.40 5.83 21.32
N GLY A 109 2.06 6.60 20.45
CA GLY A 109 1.42 7.30 19.34
C GLY A 109 0.79 6.34 18.34
N PHE A 110 1.51 5.30 17.94
CA PHE A 110 1.02 4.27 17.03
C PHE A 110 -0.22 3.54 17.59
N LEU A 111 -0.18 3.12 18.87
CA LEU A 111 -1.33 2.47 19.50
C LEU A 111 -2.55 3.38 19.58
N LEU A 112 -2.36 4.68 19.84
CA LEU A 112 -3.45 5.66 19.79
C LEU A 112 -4.01 5.82 18.37
N MET A 113 -3.17 5.79 17.34
CA MET A 113 -3.63 5.77 15.93
C MET A 113 -4.44 4.53 15.60
N CYS A 114 -4.08 3.36 16.12
CA CYS A 114 -4.90 2.15 15.97
C CYS A 114 -6.29 2.30 16.59
N ALA A 115 -6.43 3.11 17.63
CA ALA A 115 -7.71 3.47 18.27
C ALA A 115 -8.39 4.69 17.59
N GLY A 116 -7.85 5.22 16.49
CA GLY A 116 -8.40 6.36 15.74
C GLY A 116 -7.96 7.73 16.23
N VAL A 117 -7.15 7.83 17.29
CA VAL A 117 -6.64 9.11 17.80
C VAL A 117 -5.48 9.58 16.92
N GLY A 118 -5.57 10.79 16.39
CA GLY A 118 -4.60 11.30 15.40
C GLY A 118 -4.59 10.53 14.07
N SER A 119 -5.62 9.71 13.82
CA SER A 119 -5.71 8.84 12.64
C SER A 119 -7.19 8.72 12.21
N PRO A 120 -7.80 9.85 11.78
CA PRO A 120 -9.21 9.88 11.43
C PRO A 120 -9.47 9.02 10.18
N GLY A 121 -10.41 8.07 10.26
CA GLY A 121 -10.69 7.10 9.21
C GLY A 121 -10.25 5.66 9.54
N THR A 122 -9.25 5.47 10.42
CA THR A 122 -8.75 4.15 10.79
C THR A 122 -9.86 3.20 11.25
N LEU A 123 -10.71 3.63 12.19
CA LEU A 123 -11.79 2.78 12.68
C LEU A 123 -12.83 2.47 11.60
N GLN A 124 -13.10 3.41 10.69
CA GLN A 124 -13.99 3.16 9.55
C GLN A 124 -13.43 2.04 8.67
N GLU A 125 -12.13 2.07 8.37
CA GLU A 125 -11.45 1.03 7.58
C GLU A 125 -11.40 -0.31 8.31
N VAL A 126 -11.19 -0.32 9.63
CA VAL A 126 -11.31 -1.53 10.45
C VAL A 126 -12.71 -2.12 10.31
N PHE A 127 -13.77 -1.32 10.49
CA PHE A 127 -15.15 -1.78 10.34
C PHE A 127 -15.48 -2.25 8.91
N ARG A 128 -14.93 -1.59 7.87
CA ARG A 128 -15.07 -2.04 6.49
C ARG A 128 -14.54 -3.47 6.33
N GLY A 129 -13.40 -3.77 6.95
CA GLY A 129 -12.82 -5.11 6.92
C GLY A 129 -13.73 -6.20 7.52
N TYR A 130 -14.48 -5.89 8.54
CA TYR A 130 -15.41 -6.85 9.17
C TYR A 130 -16.78 -6.94 8.49
N LYS A 131 -17.30 -5.82 8.01
CA LYS A 131 -18.63 -5.77 7.39
C LYS A 131 -18.65 -6.20 5.93
N GLY A 132 -17.48 -6.22 5.27
CA GLY A 132 -17.37 -6.31 3.83
C GLY A 132 -17.66 -4.97 3.15
N ASP A 133 -17.50 -4.94 1.84
CA ASP A 133 -17.69 -3.74 1.01
C ASP A 133 -18.33 -4.12 -0.32
N PRO A 134 -19.61 -3.79 -0.56
CA PRO A 134 -20.28 -4.13 -1.82
C PRO A 134 -19.73 -3.38 -3.04
N ARG A 135 -18.89 -2.35 -2.85
CA ARG A 135 -18.24 -1.61 -3.95
C ARG A 135 -16.90 -2.22 -4.34
N ALA A 136 -16.27 -3.01 -3.46
CA ALA A 136 -14.98 -3.63 -3.70
C ALA A 136 -15.14 -5.06 -4.26
N ALA A 137 -14.17 -5.52 -5.06
CA ALA A 137 -14.13 -6.89 -5.52
C ALA A 137 -13.84 -7.88 -4.38
N ALA A 138 -14.27 -9.13 -4.53
CA ALA A 138 -13.89 -10.22 -3.63
C ALA A 138 -12.35 -10.36 -3.58
N ILE A 139 -11.83 -10.72 -2.41
CA ILE A 139 -10.39 -10.84 -2.16
C ILE A 139 -9.92 -12.29 -2.36
N PHE A 140 -10.74 -13.25 -1.95
CA PHE A 140 -10.41 -14.67 -2.02
C PHE A 140 -11.37 -15.40 -2.95
N GLU A 141 -10.83 -16.28 -3.78
CA GLU A 141 -11.66 -17.18 -4.58
C GLU A 141 -12.33 -18.23 -3.69
N ASP A 142 -13.48 -18.77 -4.13
CA ASP A 142 -14.26 -19.71 -3.32
C ASP A 142 -13.53 -21.03 -3.07
N ASP A 143 -12.69 -21.48 -4.00
CA ASP A 143 -11.87 -22.68 -3.90
C ASP A 143 -10.49 -22.45 -3.29
N GLU A 144 -10.11 -21.19 -3.03
CA GLU A 144 -8.84 -20.85 -2.39
C GLU A 144 -8.79 -21.37 -0.95
N MET A 145 -7.67 -22.01 -0.57
CA MET A 145 -7.40 -22.36 0.82
C MET A 145 -6.79 -21.18 1.58
N VAL A 146 -7.60 -20.50 2.33
CA VAL A 146 -7.20 -19.33 3.10
C VAL A 146 -6.47 -19.72 4.38
N ARG A 147 -5.32 -19.12 4.61
CA ARG A 147 -4.49 -19.31 5.81
C ARG A 147 -4.16 -17.96 6.44
N ALA A 148 -4.62 -17.74 7.65
CA ALA A 148 -4.37 -16.51 8.42
C ALA A 148 -4.23 -16.87 9.91
N TRP A 149 -2.98 -17.08 10.36
CA TRP A 149 -2.73 -17.41 11.78
C TRP A 149 -3.32 -16.30 12.69
N PRO A 150 -3.98 -16.65 13.82
CA PRO A 150 -4.09 -17.98 14.45
C PRO A 150 -5.29 -18.83 13.97
N LEU A 151 -5.98 -18.44 12.91
CA LEU A 151 -7.13 -19.20 12.40
C LEU A 151 -6.69 -20.53 11.77
N PRO A 152 -7.48 -21.61 11.88
CA PRO A 152 -7.27 -22.81 11.10
C PRO A 152 -7.46 -22.49 9.62
N ALA A 153 -6.81 -23.27 8.74
CA ALA A 153 -7.03 -23.13 7.30
C ALA A 153 -8.48 -23.47 6.93
N PHE A 154 -9.08 -22.67 6.04
CA PHE A 154 -10.46 -22.83 5.59
C PHE A 154 -10.62 -22.43 4.11
N SER A 155 -11.69 -22.91 3.45
CA SER A 155 -12.02 -22.53 2.08
C SER A 155 -12.58 -21.12 2.01
N GLY A 156 -12.22 -20.36 0.96
CA GLY A 156 -12.76 -19.01 0.68
C GLY A 156 -14.29 -18.98 0.56
N SER A 157 -14.92 -20.12 0.17
CA SER A 157 -16.38 -20.27 0.16
C SER A 157 -17.05 -20.03 1.53
N MET A 158 -16.28 -20.12 2.63
CA MET A 158 -16.84 -19.83 3.95
C MET A 158 -17.24 -18.37 4.12
N PHE A 159 -16.61 -17.43 3.42
CA PHE A 159 -17.01 -16.02 3.48
C PHE A 159 -18.42 -15.80 2.91
N ALA A 160 -18.82 -16.58 1.90
CA ALA A 160 -20.19 -16.52 1.36
C ALA A 160 -21.28 -16.85 2.39
N ARG A 161 -20.95 -17.64 3.44
CA ARG A 161 -21.85 -17.92 4.55
C ARG A 161 -22.12 -16.70 5.44
N ALA A 162 -21.19 -15.75 5.47
CA ALA A 162 -21.37 -14.48 6.18
C ALA A 162 -22.15 -13.44 5.36
N GLY A 163 -22.42 -13.73 4.08
CA GLY A 163 -23.19 -12.91 3.15
C GLY A 163 -22.38 -12.42 1.97
N GLY A 164 -23.05 -12.08 0.89
CA GLY A 164 -22.47 -11.48 -0.31
C GLY A 164 -21.98 -12.48 -1.37
N GLN A 165 -22.12 -12.06 -2.64
CA GLN A 165 -21.57 -12.75 -3.80
C GLN A 165 -21.06 -11.70 -4.79
N GLY A 166 -19.87 -11.94 -5.38
CA GLY A 166 -19.30 -11.05 -6.40
C GLY A 166 -18.74 -9.74 -5.89
N PHE A 167 -18.63 -9.56 -4.57
CA PHE A 167 -18.01 -8.39 -3.94
C PHE A 167 -17.22 -8.80 -2.69
N GLN A 168 -16.49 -7.87 -2.09
CA GLN A 168 -15.73 -8.10 -0.85
C GLN A 168 -16.67 -8.45 0.30
N ARG A 169 -16.69 -9.73 0.66
CA ARG A 169 -17.60 -10.32 1.64
C ARG A 169 -17.21 -9.92 3.08
N PRO A 170 -18.11 -10.00 4.05
CA PRO A 170 -17.77 -9.80 5.45
C PRO A 170 -16.58 -10.69 5.87
N PHE A 171 -15.68 -10.12 6.65
CA PHE A 171 -14.44 -10.72 7.16
C PHE A 171 -13.31 -10.99 6.13
N GLU A 172 -13.50 -10.88 4.83
CA GLU A 172 -12.43 -11.10 3.84
C GLU A 172 -11.23 -10.17 4.07
N LEU A 173 -11.48 -8.87 4.09
CA LEU A 173 -10.41 -7.89 4.28
C LEU A 173 -9.80 -7.98 5.68
N ALA A 174 -10.60 -8.23 6.71
CA ALA A 174 -10.08 -8.46 8.05
C ALA A 174 -9.16 -9.70 8.09
N THR A 175 -9.49 -10.75 7.33
CA THR A 175 -8.66 -11.96 7.24
C THR A 175 -7.36 -11.70 6.46
N LEU A 176 -7.42 -10.93 5.35
CA LEU A 176 -6.21 -10.50 4.64
C LEU A 176 -5.27 -9.71 5.56
N ARG A 177 -5.81 -8.74 6.28
CA ARG A 177 -5.06 -7.92 7.25
C ARG A 177 -4.50 -8.76 8.40
N LEU A 178 -5.25 -9.73 8.90
CA LEU A 178 -4.78 -10.69 9.90
C LEU A 178 -3.61 -11.52 9.38
N ARG A 179 -3.67 -11.99 8.12
CA ARG A 179 -2.58 -12.71 7.46
C ARG A 179 -1.33 -11.84 7.36
N ASN A 180 -1.47 -10.58 6.92
CA ASN A 180 -0.37 -9.62 6.81
C ASN A 180 0.22 -9.32 8.20
N MET A 181 -0.61 -9.09 9.20
CA MET A 181 -0.18 -8.86 10.58
C MET A 181 0.57 -10.08 11.14
N GLY A 182 0.09 -11.30 10.90
CA GLY A 182 0.75 -12.53 11.32
C GLY A 182 2.15 -12.68 10.71
N GLU A 183 2.32 -12.34 9.43
CA GLU A 183 3.61 -12.34 8.75
C GLU A 183 4.58 -11.32 9.38
N VAL A 184 4.13 -10.07 9.56
CA VAL A 184 4.96 -9.00 10.14
C VAL A 184 5.36 -9.32 11.57
N LEU A 185 4.41 -9.69 12.43
CA LEU A 185 4.69 -9.95 13.85
C LEU A 185 5.60 -11.17 14.06
N SER A 186 5.47 -12.19 13.21
CA SER A 186 6.35 -13.37 13.25
C SER A 186 7.79 -13.05 12.82
N ASN A 187 8.00 -11.93 12.10
CA ASN A 187 9.28 -11.52 11.54
C ASN A 187 9.59 -10.05 11.83
N TRP A 188 9.16 -9.58 13.00
CA TRP A 188 9.13 -8.17 13.34
C TRP A 188 10.44 -7.43 13.02
N ARG A 189 11.58 -7.91 13.52
CA ARG A 189 12.87 -7.24 13.35
C ARG A 189 13.43 -7.29 11.92
N THR A 190 12.91 -8.17 11.07
CA THR A 190 13.22 -8.17 9.64
C THR A 190 12.47 -7.05 8.92
N TYR A 191 11.20 -6.82 9.25
CA TYR A 191 10.38 -5.76 8.65
C TYR A 191 10.58 -4.40 9.30
N VAL A 192 10.86 -4.37 10.59
CA VAL A 192 10.98 -3.18 11.44
C VAL A 192 12.32 -3.23 12.19
N PRO A 193 13.44 -2.96 11.51
CA PRO A 193 14.76 -2.97 12.14
C PRO A 193 14.85 -1.90 13.25
N VAL A 194 14.20 -0.76 13.07
CA VAL A 194 14.07 0.32 14.07
C VAL A 194 12.62 0.76 14.21
N ASP A 195 12.19 1.05 15.43
CA ASP A 195 10.80 1.37 15.73
C ASP A 195 10.42 2.84 15.40
N ASP A 196 11.40 3.71 15.13
CA ASP A 196 11.21 5.16 15.02
C ASP A 196 10.22 5.58 13.92
N HIS A 197 9.96 4.70 12.95
CA HIS A 197 9.14 5.01 11.78
C HIS A 197 7.86 4.17 11.67
N ILE A 198 7.46 3.45 12.74
CA ILE A 198 6.28 2.56 12.70
C ILE A 198 4.96 3.29 12.42
N ALA A 199 4.89 4.57 12.75
CA ALA A 199 3.71 5.40 12.54
C ALA A 199 3.79 6.25 11.24
N GLN A 200 4.94 6.23 10.53
CA GLN A 200 5.15 7.04 9.34
C GLN A 200 4.14 6.67 8.25
N ARG A 201 3.44 7.68 7.70
CA ARG A 201 2.50 7.49 6.60
C ARG A 201 3.14 7.82 5.27
N GLY A 202 2.59 7.22 4.22
CA GLY A 202 3.07 7.32 2.85
C GLY A 202 2.34 8.32 1.97
N ALA A 203 2.58 8.20 0.66
CA ALA A 203 1.87 8.94 -0.38
C ALA A 203 1.98 8.25 -1.73
N THR A 204 1.00 8.52 -2.61
CA THR A 204 0.98 8.09 -4.00
C THR A 204 1.02 9.30 -4.91
N TYR A 205 1.88 9.28 -5.93
CA TYR A 205 2.00 10.29 -6.96
C TYR A 205 1.91 9.64 -8.35
N LEU A 206 1.01 10.13 -9.18
CA LEU A 206 1.04 9.87 -10.62
C LEU A 206 1.53 11.13 -11.33
N LEU A 207 2.62 11.03 -12.06
CA LEU A 207 3.27 12.12 -12.75
C LEU A 207 3.18 11.91 -14.26
N ASP A 208 3.04 12.98 -15.02
CA ASP A 208 3.22 12.93 -16.46
C ASP A 208 4.70 12.87 -16.87
N SER A 209 4.95 12.79 -18.17
CA SER A 209 6.30 12.76 -18.76
C SER A 209 7.12 14.02 -18.50
N GLN A 210 6.51 15.13 -18.10
CA GLN A 210 7.14 16.40 -17.78
C GLN A 210 7.37 16.57 -16.26
N GLY A 211 6.92 15.60 -15.44
CA GLY A 211 6.99 15.65 -13.98
C GLY A 211 5.89 16.51 -13.35
N GLU A 212 4.81 16.78 -14.09
CA GLU A 212 3.60 17.39 -13.55
C GLU A 212 2.78 16.36 -12.79
N VAL A 213 2.22 16.74 -11.65
CA VAL A 213 1.37 15.87 -10.83
C VAL A 213 -0.01 15.75 -11.48
N LEU A 214 -0.36 14.55 -11.93
CA LEU A 214 -1.69 14.17 -12.40
C LEU A 214 -2.59 13.71 -11.26
N TYR A 215 -2.00 13.01 -10.27
CA TYR A 215 -2.68 12.56 -9.07
C TYR A 215 -1.74 12.57 -7.88
N GLU A 216 -2.26 12.98 -6.72
CA GLU A 216 -1.57 12.95 -5.44
C GLU A 216 -2.54 12.49 -4.37
N HIS A 217 -2.11 11.52 -3.56
CA HIS A 217 -2.77 11.15 -2.31
C HIS A 217 -1.73 11.04 -1.21
N LYS A 218 -1.92 11.78 -0.13
CA LYS A 218 -1.09 11.71 1.09
C LYS A 218 -1.89 11.02 2.18
N GLU A 219 -1.33 9.97 2.73
CA GLU A 219 -1.95 9.21 3.81
C GLU A 219 -2.01 10.05 5.10
N THR A 220 -3.16 10.08 5.73
CA THR A 220 -3.41 10.82 6.99
C THR A 220 -3.79 9.92 8.15
N HIS A 221 -4.01 8.64 7.88
CA HIS A 221 -4.45 7.66 8.88
C HIS A 221 -3.95 6.26 8.52
N LEU A 222 -4.02 5.33 9.46
CA LEU A 222 -3.76 3.91 9.23
C LEU A 222 -4.85 3.31 8.35
N LEU A 223 -4.47 2.37 7.51
CA LEU A 223 -5.35 1.67 6.56
C LEU A 223 -5.99 2.63 5.52
N GLY A 224 -5.25 3.69 5.14
CA GLY A 224 -5.75 4.76 4.27
C GLY A 224 -4.81 5.13 3.13
N PHE A 225 -4.26 4.16 2.41
CA PHE A 225 -3.28 4.37 1.33
C PHE A 225 -3.89 4.88 0.00
N ALA A 226 -5.21 5.02 -0.08
CA ALA A 226 -5.90 5.56 -1.25
C ALA A 226 -7.07 6.47 -0.87
N ALA A 227 -7.46 7.35 -1.79
CA ALA A 227 -8.60 8.24 -1.57
C ALA A 227 -9.95 7.50 -1.54
N ASP A 228 -10.08 6.41 -2.31
CA ASP A 228 -11.19 5.45 -2.20
C ASP A 228 -10.63 4.04 -1.97
N MET A 229 -10.73 3.59 -0.74
CA MET A 229 -10.23 2.27 -0.33
C MET A 229 -11.05 1.09 -0.87
N SER A 230 -12.23 1.33 -1.44
CA SER A 230 -12.99 0.30 -2.17
C SER A 230 -12.39 0.03 -3.56
N HIS A 231 -11.80 1.06 -4.16
CA HIS A 231 -11.13 1.03 -5.47
C HIS A 231 -9.78 1.76 -5.39
N PRO A 232 -8.80 1.19 -4.69
CA PRO A 232 -7.58 1.93 -4.33
C PRO A 232 -6.73 2.35 -5.53
N LEU A 233 -6.91 1.72 -6.69
CA LEU A 233 -6.20 2.03 -7.93
C LEU A 233 -7.06 2.72 -8.99
N ALA A 234 -8.27 3.19 -8.65
CA ALA A 234 -9.18 3.84 -9.59
C ALA A 234 -8.57 5.08 -10.27
N PHE A 235 -7.62 5.75 -9.63
CA PHE A 235 -6.91 6.90 -10.20
C PHE A 235 -6.07 6.54 -11.45
N LEU A 236 -5.78 5.27 -11.69
CA LEU A 236 -5.06 4.78 -12.87
C LEU A 236 -5.98 4.56 -14.07
N GLU A 237 -7.28 4.37 -13.90
CA GLU A 237 -8.22 4.00 -14.97
C GLU A 237 -8.18 4.98 -16.17
N PRO A 238 -8.06 6.32 -15.98
CA PRO A 238 -7.93 7.24 -17.11
C PRO A 238 -6.67 7.01 -17.95
N CYS A 239 -5.60 6.47 -17.34
CA CYS A 239 -4.34 6.20 -18.02
C CYS A 239 -4.28 4.78 -18.61
N LEU A 240 -5.01 3.82 -18.03
CA LEU A 240 -5.06 2.43 -18.50
C LEU A 240 -6.00 2.25 -19.69
N GLY A 241 -7.08 3.05 -19.78
CA GLY A 241 -8.06 3.00 -20.88
C GLY A 241 -7.60 3.61 -22.20
N GLY A 242 -6.44 4.26 -22.27
CA GLY A 242 -5.95 4.97 -23.46
C GLY A 242 -5.39 4.11 -24.58
N THR A 243 -5.30 2.79 -24.46
CA THR A 243 -4.70 1.89 -25.47
C THR A 243 -5.70 1.30 -26.48
N SER A 244 -6.97 1.70 -26.46
CA SER A 244 -8.02 1.14 -27.34
C SER A 244 -8.48 2.07 -28.48
N SER A 245 -7.65 3.02 -28.95
CA SER A 245 -8.04 3.84 -30.11
C SER A 245 -6.85 4.24 -30.98
N THR A 246 -6.18 3.26 -31.59
CA THR A 246 -5.46 3.48 -32.87
C THR A 246 -5.16 2.11 -33.50
N LEU A 247 -6.09 1.62 -34.28
CA LEU A 247 -5.88 0.72 -35.41
C LEU A 247 -6.65 1.29 -36.59
#